data_47bd25c37dd4e19655f83fddac3a24df
#
_entry.id   47bd25c37dd4e19655f83fddac3a24df
#
_cell.length_a   1.000
_cell.length_b   1.000
_cell.length_c   1.000
_cell.angle_alpha   90.00
_cell.angle_beta   90.00
_cell.angle_gamma   90.00
#
_symmetry.space_group_name_H-M   'P 1'
#
loop_
_entity.id
_entity.type
_entity.pdbx_description
1 polymer ?
#
loop_
_entity_poly.entity_id
_entity_poly.type
_entity_poly.pdbx_seq_one_letter_code
_entity_poly.pdbx_strand_id
1 'polypeptide(L)'
;MDNQLNDSNKINILFICLGNICRSPAAHAVMQHLVEERGCADRYMIDSAGIGNWHVGQLPDKRMREYGRQRGYSVDHRARQFDACRDFELFDKIVVMDEDNYRNITSQAPNEVAREKVVRMADFFRSEEHTSEL
;
A
#
# COMPACT_ATOMS: atom_id res chain seq x y z
N MET A 1 -16.55 -2.31 -19.94
CA MET A 1 -16.62 -0.87 -20.10
C MET A 1 -16.97 -0.15 -18.85
N ASP A 2 -18.05 -0.54 -18.20
CA ASP A 2 -18.41 0.08 -16.93
C ASP A 2 -17.34 -0.08 -15.88
N ASN A 3 -16.64 -1.21 -15.90
CA ASN A 3 -15.57 -1.46 -14.96
C ASN A 3 -14.41 -0.46 -15.08
N GLN A 4 -14.12 -0.05 -16.31
CA GLN A 4 -13.06 0.92 -16.52
C GLN A 4 -13.44 2.29 -15.98
N LEU A 5 -14.70 2.68 -16.14
CA LEU A 5 -15.19 3.94 -15.60
C LEU A 5 -15.17 3.93 -14.08
N ASN A 6 -15.57 2.81 -13.49
CA ASN A 6 -15.56 2.66 -12.03
C ASN A 6 -14.13 2.71 -11.49
N ASP A 7 -13.20 2.04 -12.17
CA ASP A 7 -11.82 2.02 -11.75
C ASP A 7 -11.17 3.40 -11.87
N SER A 8 -11.53 4.16 -12.91
CA SER A 8 -10.95 5.50 -13.09
C SER A 8 -11.44 6.49 -12.05
N ASN A 9 -12.55 6.19 -11.36
CA ASN A 9 -13.08 7.04 -10.30
C ASN A 9 -12.55 6.68 -8.92
N LYS A 10 -11.83 5.58 -8.80
CA LYS A 10 -11.26 5.16 -7.52
C LYS A 10 -9.86 5.74 -7.35
N ILE A 11 -9.50 5.94 -6.11
CA ILE A 11 -8.13 6.28 -5.73
C ILE A 11 -7.43 4.95 -5.45
N ASN A 12 -6.39 4.66 -6.21
CA ASN A 12 -5.67 3.38 -6.11
C ASN A 12 -4.40 3.58 -5.31
N ILE A 13 -4.28 2.86 -4.19
CA ILE A 13 -3.17 3.01 -3.25
C ILE A 13 -2.46 1.67 -3.07
N LEU A 14 -1.14 1.68 -3.23
CA LEU A 14 -0.30 0.50 -3.07
C LEU A 14 0.69 0.71 -1.93
N PHE A 15 0.72 -0.22 -0.99
CA PHE A 15 1.68 -0.21 0.11
C PHE A 15 2.85 -1.15 -0.21
N ILE A 16 4.07 -0.70 0.02
CA ILE A 16 5.29 -1.44 -0.33
C ILE A 16 6.15 -1.64 0.91
N CYS A 17 6.63 -2.86 1.11
CA CYS A 17 7.75 -3.13 2.02
C CYS A 17 8.67 -4.14 1.35
N LEU A 18 9.67 -4.63 2.07
CA LEU A 18 10.68 -5.49 1.44
C LEU A 18 10.10 -6.82 0.95
N GLY A 19 9.39 -7.55 1.81
CA GLY A 19 8.92 -8.90 1.51
C GLY A 19 7.41 -9.05 1.35
N ASN A 20 6.64 -8.02 1.62
CA ASN A 20 5.17 -8.05 1.58
C ASN A 20 4.55 -9.10 2.51
N ILE A 21 5.16 -9.31 3.67
CA ILE A 21 4.62 -10.23 4.67
C ILE A 21 4.43 -9.60 6.04
N CYS A 22 4.83 -8.36 6.24
CA CYS A 22 4.77 -7.72 7.56
C CYS A 22 4.16 -6.32 7.48
N ARG A 23 4.98 -5.31 7.18
CA ARG A 23 4.54 -3.90 7.26
C ARG A 23 3.50 -3.54 6.21
N SER A 24 3.74 -3.88 4.94
CA SER A 24 2.81 -3.48 3.88
C SER A 24 1.46 -4.20 3.95
N PRO A 25 1.40 -5.51 4.22
CA PRO A 25 0.08 -6.13 4.39
C PRO A 25 -0.66 -5.63 5.62
N ALA A 26 0.06 -5.23 6.67
CA ALA A 26 -0.58 -4.63 7.84
C ALA A 26 -1.20 -3.29 7.51
N ALA A 27 -0.46 -2.41 6.82
CA ALA A 27 -0.98 -1.10 6.40
C ALA A 27 -2.18 -1.27 5.47
N HIS A 28 -2.09 -2.21 4.54
CA HIS A 28 -3.17 -2.54 3.62
C HIS A 28 -4.44 -2.93 4.40
N ALA A 29 -4.30 -3.85 5.36
CA ALA A 29 -5.44 -4.34 6.14
C ALA A 29 -6.07 -3.24 6.98
N VAL A 30 -5.25 -2.41 7.61
CA VAL A 30 -5.75 -1.30 8.45
C VAL A 30 -6.51 -0.30 7.59
N MET A 31 -5.94 0.11 6.46
CA MET A 31 -6.63 1.06 5.60
C MET A 31 -7.91 0.50 5.02
N GLN A 32 -7.90 -0.78 4.61
CA GLN A 32 -9.10 -1.42 4.10
C GLN A 32 -10.21 -1.41 5.15
N HIS A 33 -9.87 -1.72 6.39
CA HIS A 33 -10.82 -1.69 7.48
C HIS A 33 -11.38 -0.29 7.71
N LEU A 34 -10.51 0.71 7.69
CA LEU A 34 -10.92 2.10 7.93
C LEU A 34 -11.89 2.60 6.86
N VAL A 35 -11.61 2.33 5.59
CA VAL A 35 -12.50 2.80 4.52
C VAL A 35 -13.83 2.06 4.53
N GLU A 36 -13.83 0.79 4.93
CA GLU A 36 -15.08 0.04 5.10
C GLU A 36 -15.90 0.60 6.26
N GLU A 37 -15.24 0.85 7.38
CA GLU A 37 -15.89 1.37 8.57
C GLU A 37 -16.51 2.75 8.33
N ARG A 38 -15.86 3.57 7.50
CA ARG A 38 -16.34 4.91 7.17
C ARG A 38 -17.30 4.94 5.98
N GLY A 39 -17.60 3.79 5.41
CA GLY A 39 -18.55 3.69 4.31
C GLY A 39 -18.05 4.23 2.98
N CYS A 40 -16.73 4.32 2.79
CA CYS A 40 -16.15 4.83 1.55
C CYS A 40 -15.25 3.83 0.83
N ALA A 41 -15.43 2.54 1.11
CA ALA A 41 -14.59 1.50 0.50
C ALA A 41 -14.69 1.48 -1.03
N ASP A 42 -15.83 1.90 -1.57
CA ASP A 42 -16.03 1.93 -3.01
C ASP A 42 -15.23 3.03 -3.71
N ARG A 43 -14.63 3.96 -2.96
CA ARG A 43 -13.81 5.03 -3.52
C ARG A 43 -12.34 4.68 -3.60
N TYR A 44 -11.94 3.58 -2.98
CA TYR A 44 -10.52 3.22 -2.88
C TYR A 44 -10.28 1.80 -3.34
N MET A 45 -9.19 1.61 -4.08
CA MET A 45 -8.67 0.28 -4.37
C MET A 45 -7.32 0.19 -3.67
N ILE A 46 -7.20 -0.72 -2.70
CA ILE A 46 -6.03 -0.82 -1.84
C ILE A 46 -5.35 -2.17 -2.06
N ASP A 47 -4.03 -2.15 -2.17
CA ASP A 47 -3.26 -3.37 -2.38
C ASP A 47 -1.91 -3.20 -1.71
N SER A 48 -1.12 -4.27 -1.70
CA SER A 48 0.24 -4.22 -1.19
C SER A 48 1.13 -5.17 -1.98
N ALA A 49 2.42 -4.87 -1.99
CA ALA A 49 3.40 -5.66 -2.73
C ALA A 49 4.77 -5.56 -2.06
N GLY A 50 5.68 -6.43 -2.41
CA GLY A 50 7.04 -6.42 -1.90
C GLY A 50 8.05 -6.09 -2.98
N ILE A 51 9.19 -5.57 -2.57
CA ILE A 51 10.30 -5.34 -3.50
C ILE A 51 10.88 -6.68 -3.92
N GLY A 52 11.07 -7.58 -2.97
CA GLY A 52 11.61 -8.90 -3.25
C GLY A 52 10.52 -9.93 -3.53
N ASN A 53 10.95 -11.10 -4.00
CA ASN A 53 10.02 -12.15 -4.37
C ASN A 53 10.11 -13.39 -3.46
N TRP A 54 10.84 -13.30 -2.35
CA TRP A 54 11.12 -14.46 -1.48
C TRP A 54 9.85 -15.08 -0.91
N HIS A 55 8.83 -14.28 -0.69
CA HIS A 55 7.61 -14.71 0.00
C HIS A 55 6.38 -14.73 -0.88
N VAL A 56 6.56 -14.63 -2.20
CA VAL A 56 5.43 -14.59 -3.13
C VAL A 56 4.49 -15.77 -2.90
N GLY A 57 3.20 -15.48 -2.74
CA GLY A 57 2.18 -16.49 -2.49
C GLY A 57 1.96 -16.80 -1.01
N GLN A 58 2.86 -16.37 -0.13
CA GLN A 58 2.74 -16.66 1.30
C GLN A 58 1.78 -15.69 1.97
N LEU A 59 1.18 -16.15 3.05
CA LEU A 59 0.38 -15.30 3.92
C LEU A 59 1.31 -14.39 4.74
N PRO A 60 0.78 -13.29 5.27
CA PRO A 60 1.58 -12.42 6.14
C PRO A 60 2.10 -13.17 7.36
N ASP A 61 3.08 -12.58 8.02
CA ASP A 61 3.67 -13.12 9.24
C ASP A 61 2.59 -13.53 10.23
N LYS A 62 2.75 -14.70 10.85
CA LYS A 62 1.75 -15.27 11.75
C LYS A 62 1.41 -14.34 12.92
N ARG A 63 2.42 -13.72 13.52
CA ARG A 63 2.20 -12.80 14.64
C ARG A 63 1.40 -11.59 14.19
N MET A 64 1.69 -11.09 13.01
CA MET A 64 0.97 -9.95 12.44
C MET A 64 -0.49 -10.31 12.20
N ARG A 65 -0.76 -11.49 11.68
CA ARG A 65 -2.12 -11.94 11.44
C ARG A 65 -2.92 -12.07 12.73
N GLU A 66 -2.30 -12.60 13.78
CA GLU A 66 -2.95 -12.74 15.08
C GLU A 66 -3.22 -11.39 15.73
N TYR A 67 -2.25 -10.49 15.67
CA TYR A 67 -2.39 -9.14 16.19
C TYR A 67 -3.53 -8.41 15.50
N GLY A 68 -3.57 -8.51 14.18
CA GLY A 68 -4.62 -7.88 13.40
C GLY A 68 -5.99 -8.42 13.75
N ARG A 69 -6.11 -9.75 13.83
CA ARG A 69 -7.38 -10.38 14.15
C ARG A 69 -7.94 -9.93 15.49
N GLN A 70 -7.07 -9.80 16.50
CA GLN A 70 -7.48 -9.32 17.81
C GLN A 70 -8.05 -7.92 17.77
N ARG A 71 -7.64 -7.13 16.79
CA ARG A 71 -8.08 -5.74 16.61
C ARG A 71 -9.12 -5.57 15.51
N GLY A 72 -9.62 -6.66 14.97
CA GLY A 72 -10.66 -6.62 13.93
C GLY A 72 -10.16 -6.41 12.53
N TYR A 73 -8.85 -6.55 12.29
CA TYR A 73 -8.27 -6.42 10.95
C TYR A 73 -8.03 -7.79 10.32
N SER A 74 -8.33 -7.91 9.04
CA SER A 74 -8.04 -9.12 8.28
C SER A 74 -6.72 -8.96 7.52
N VAL A 75 -5.64 -9.44 8.12
CA VAL A 75 -4.29 -9.36 7.54
C VAL A 75 -4.06 -10.68 6.80
N ASP A 76 -4.63 -10.81 5.61
CA ASP A 76 -4.64 -12.06 4.87
C ASP A 76 -4.18 -11.95 3.41
N HIS A 77 -3.66 -10.81 3.01
CA HIS A 77 -3.16 -10.61 1.65
C HIS A 77 -1.94 -11.48 1.39
N ARG A 78 -1.98 -12.28 0.32
CA ARG A 78 -0.82 -13.10 -0.04
C ARG A 78 0.22 -12.25 -0.74
N ALA A 79 1.48 -12.45 -0.36
CA ALA A 79 2.59 -11.66 -0.85
C ALA A 79 2.69 -11.72 -2.38
N ARG A 80 2.93 -10.57 -3.00
CA ARG A 80 3.26 -10.48 -4.41
C ARG A 80 4.42 -9.51 -4.59
N GLN A 81 5.10 -9.60 -5.71
CA GLN A 81 6.20 -8.70 -6.01
C GLN A 81 5.70 -7.46 -6.74
N PHE A 82 6.31 -6.32 -6.46
CA PHE A 82 6.05 -5.08 -7.18
C PHE A 82 6.42 -5.24 -8.65
N ASP A 83 5.53 -4.81 -9.53
CA ASP A 83 5.70 -4.88 -10.98
C ASP A 83 5.69 -3.44 -11.53
N ALA A 84 6.87 -2.92 -11.85
CA ALA A 84 7.01 -1.53 -12.27
C ALA A 84 6.19 -1.21 -13.52
N CYS A 85 6.09 -2.14 -14.45
CA CYS A 85 5.36 -1.90 -15.71
C CYS A 85 3.87 -1.70 -15.47
N ARG A 86 3.31 -2.40 -14.49
CA ARG A 86 1.88 -2.34 -14.22
C ARG A 86 1.54 -1.37 -13.09
N ASP A 87 2.32 -1.45 -12.00
CA ASP A 87 1.92 -0.77 -10.76
C ASP A 87 2.07 0.75 -10.85
N PHE A 88 3.06 1.25 -11.57
CA PHE A 88 3.18 2.71 -11.74
C PHE A 88 2.02 3.31 -12.53
N GLU A 89 1.43 2.54 -13.43
CA GLU A 89 0.26 3.01 -14.18
C GLU A 89 -1.03 2.87 -13.38
N LEU A 90 -1.16 1.75 -12.69
CA LEU A 90 -2.40 1.41 -12.00
C LEU A 90 -2.64 2.24 -10.74
N PHE A 91 -1.60 2.52 -9.98
CA PHE A 91 -1.75 3.16 -8.68
C PHE A 91 -1.49 4.65 -8.73
N ASP A 92 -2.31 5.40 -7.98
CA ASP A 92 -2.17 6.85 -7.83
C ASP A 92 -1.13 7.20 -6.79
N LYS A 93 -1.03 6.40 -5.74
CA LYS A 93 -0.05 6.56 -4.68
C LYS A 93 0.62 5.23 -4.38
N ILE A 94 1.94 5.26 -4.25
CA ILE A 94 2.73 4.10 -3.89
C ILE A 94 3.44 4.46 -2.60
N VAL A 95 2.97 3.88 -1.49
CA VAL A 95 3.40 4.24 -0.14
C VAL A 95 4.46 3.25 0.33
N VAL A 96 5.67 3.74 0.53
CA VAL A 96 6.80 2.90 0.96
C VAL A 96 7.06 3.07 2.45
N MET A 97 7.63 2.04 3.07
CA MET A 97 7.76 1.97 4.52
C MET A 97 9.04 2.60 5.06
N ASP A 98 10.10 2.62 4.26
CA ASP A 98 11.38 3.17 4.70
C ASP A 98 12.15 3.77 3.54
N GLU A 99 13.31 4.33 3.84
CA GLU A 99 14.12 5.02 2.85
C GLU A 99 14.71 4.06 1.81
N ASP A 100 15.06 2.85 2.20
CA ASP A 100 15.57 1.84 1.26
C ASP A 100 14.51 1.46 0.26
N ASN A 101 13.26 1.27 0.72
CA ASN A 101 12.13 1.03 -0.17
C ASN A 101 11.95 2.20 -1.14
N TYR A 102 12.05 3.42 -0.61
CA TYR A 102 11.87 4.63 -1.42
C TYR A 102 12.89 4.68 -2.56
N ARG A 103 14.15 4.48 -2.25
CA ARG A 103 15.21 4.51 -3.26
C ARG A 103 15.02 3.41 -4.30
N ASN A 104 14.66 2.22 -3.85
CA ASN A 104 14.47 1.09 -4.76
C ASN A 104 13.32 1.35 -5.74
N ILE A 105 12.17 1.74 -5.21
CA ILE A 105 10.98 1.92 -6.04
C ILE A 105 11.14 3.12 -6.98
N THR A 106 11.67 4.24 -6.49
CA THR A 106 11.86 5.41 -7.36
C THR A 106 12.87 5.14 -8.47
N SER A 107 13.86 4.28 -8.22
CA SER A 107 14.84 3.92 -9.25
C SER A 107 14.20 3.15 -10.41
N GLN A 108 13.02 2.56 -10.19
CA GLN A 108 12.32 1.80 -11.22
C GLN A 108 11.28 2.64 -11.96
N ALA A 109 11.07 3.89 -11.55
CA ALA A 109 10.07 4.75 -12.17
C ALA A 109 10.49 5.11 -13.60
N PRO A 110 9.58 4.96 -14.58
CA PRO A 110 9.92 5.23 -15.98
C PRO A 110 10.02 6.72 -16.31
N ASN A 111 9.45 7.57 -15.49
CA ASN A 111 9.47 9.02 -15.72
C ASN A 111 9.20 9.76 -14.41
N GLU A 112 9.19 11.10 -14.48
CA GLU A 112 8.99 11.94 -13.29
C GLU A 112 7.57 11.83 -12.73
N VAL A 113 6.58 11.70 -13.60
CA VAL A 113 5.19 11.55 -13.14
C VAL A 113 5.03 10.30 -12.29
N ALA A 114 5.60 9.18 -12.72
CA ALA A 114 5.57 7.95 -11.96
C ALA A 114 6.33 8.08 -10.64
N ARG A 115 7.49 8.73 -10.69
CA ARG A 115 8.33 8.92 -9.51
C ARG A 115 7.60 9.73 -8.42
N GLU A 116 6.84 10.72 -8.83
CA GLU A 116 6.09 11.56 -7.88
C GLU A 116 4.98 10.83 -7.16
N LYS A 117 4.56 9.69 -7.67
CA LYS A 117 3.55 8.86 -7.00
C LYS A 117 4.09 8.17 -5.74
N VAL A 118 5.41 8.03 -5.64
CA VAL A 118 6.04 7.33 -4.53
C VAL A 118 6.17 8.26 -3.34
N VAL A 119 5.57 7.88 -2.22
CA VAL A 119 5.59 8.68 -0.99
C VAL A 119 5.98 7.79 0.18
N ARG A 120 6.57 8.39 1.20
CA ARG A 120 7.00 7.67 2.40
C ARG A 120 5.88 7.67 3.43
N MET A 121 5.67 6.53 4.06
CA MET A 121 4.68 6.45 5.14
C MET A 121 4.99 7.47 6.25
N ALA A 122 6.25 7.67 6.57
CA ALA A 122 6.67 8.59 7.62
C ALA A 122 6.23 10.04 7.35
N ASP A 123 6.11 10.42 6.08
CA ASP A 123 5.70 11.78 5.74
C ASP A 123 4.26 12.06 6.14
N PHE A 124 3.41 11.04 6.15
CA PHE A 124 2.03 11.21 6.62
C PHE A 124 1.98 11.51 8.11
N PHE A 125 2.76 10.79 8.89
CA PHE A 125 2.82 11.05 10.33
C PHE A 125 3.34 12.44 10.62
N ARG A 126 4.35 12.85 9.87
CA ARG A 126 4.93 14.18 10.03
C ARG A 126 3.90 15.27 9.72
N SER A 127 3.11 15.07 8.67
CA SER A 127 2.05 16.00 8.30
C SER A 127 0.98 16.11 9.38
N GLU A 128 0.58 14.97 9.97
CA GLU A 128 -0.40 14.95 11.03
C GLU A 128 0.10 15.68 12.28
N GLU A 129 1.33 15.42 12.68
CA GLU A 129 1.93 16.09 13.83
C GLU A 129 1.95 17.59 13.62
N HIS A 130 2.34 18.01 12.44
CA HIS A 130 2.39 19.43 12.11
C HIS A 130 1.01 20.04 12.17
N THR A 131 0.02 19.36 11.64
CA THR A 131 -1.37 19.83 11.64
C THR A 131 -1.92 19.93 13.06
N SER A 132 -1.62 18.98 13.90
CA SER A 132 -2.15 18.95 15.26
C SER A 132 -1.56 20.04 16.13
N GLU A 133 -0.41 20.57 15.79
CA GLU A 133 0.20 21.66 16.51
C GLU A 133 -0.47 23.00 16.21
N LEU A 134 -1.15 23.07 15.09
CA LEU A 134 -1.82 24.29 14.68
C LEU A 134 -3.19 24.41 15.35
#